data_9153915ec2b634c1e860e2bb728b42c0
#
_entry.id   9153915ec2b634c1e860e2bb728b42c0
#
_cell.length_a   1.000
_cell.length_b   1.000
_cell.length_c   1.000
_cell.angle_alpha   90.00
_cell.angle_beta   90.00
_cell.angle_gamma   90.00
#
_symmetry.space_group_name_H-M   'P 1'
#
loop_
_entity.id
_entity.type
_entity.pdbx_description
1 polymer ?
#
loop_
_entity_poly.entity_id
_entity_poly.type
_entity_poly.pdbx_seq_one_letter_code
_entity_poly.pdbx_strand_id
1 'polypeptide(L)'
;IQERSFSRVGSNEEIKADIRLITATSRNLEQLMEEGKFREDLYYRLSVFPIHLPALCNRRSDIMLLAEHFLEKFVRIHNRKIVRISTPAINMLMAYHWPGNVRELENCMERAVLLSTDNVIHGYNLPPSLQTGESSGTSINPGMSADFTTLVESFERELIVEALKATNGNVAASARKLGISQRIIHYKIKKIGITPEWYKQELSLIHISEPTRPY
;
A
#
# COMPACT_ATOMS: atom_id res chain seq x y z
N ILE A 1 9.43 37.46 11.42
CA ILE A 1 9.08 36.20 12.14
C ILE A 1 9.34 36.42 13.64
N GLN A 2 10.51 36.86 14.03
CA GLN A 2 10.91 36.96 15.44
C GLN A 2 10.07 37.99 16.22
N GLU A 3 9.79 39.13 15.64
CA GLU A 3 9.04 40.22 16.29
C GLU A 3 7.54 40.10 16.18
N ARG A 4 7.06 39.06 15.49
CA ARG A 4 5.63 38.80 15.23
C ARG A 4 4.90 40.07 14.73
N SER A 5 5.61 40.84 13.92
CA SER A 5 5.08 42.07 13.30
C SER A 5 5.51 42.16 11.83
N PHE A 6 4.76 42.89 11.05
CA PHE A 6 5.06 43.18 9.66
C PHE A 6 4.51 44.55 9.27
N SER A 7 5.12 45.20 8.28
CA SER A 7 4.59 46.38 7.64
C SER A 7 4.07 46.03 6.24
N ARG A 8 3.02 46.71 5.82
CA ARG A 8 2.52 46.59 4.44
C ARG A 8 3.54 47.23 3.48
N VAL A 9 3.63 46.70 2.28
CA VAL A 9 4.49 47.30 1.25
C VAL A 9 4.00 48.73 0.97
N GLY A 10 4.90 49.70 1.15
CA GLY A 10 4.60 51.15 0.99
C GLY A 10 4.01 51.83 2.25
N SER A 11 3.94 51.15 3.38
CA SER A 11 3.51 51.71 4.67
C SER A 11 4.59 51.53 5.72
N ASN A 12 4.75 52.51 6.60
CA ASN A 12 5.64 52.42 7.76
C ASN A 12 4.88 52.02 9.04
N GLU A 13 3.60 51.69 8.91
CA GLU A 13 2.79 51.22 10.04
C GLU A 13 3.10 49.78 10.37
N GLU A 14 3.51 49.52 11.60
CA GLU A 14 3.82 48.19 12.10
C GLU A 14 2.54 47.50 12.62
N ILE A 15 2.24 46.35 12.05
CA ILE A 15 1.07 45.55 12.41
C ILE A 15 1.56 44.33 13.18
N LYS A 16 1.12 44.16 14.43
CA LYS A 16 1.38 42.97 15.23
C LYS A 16 0.53 41.79 14.73
N ALA A 17 1.16 40.63 14.55
CA ALA A 17 0.50 39.44 14.11
C ALA A 17 0.67 38.32 15.16
N ASP A 18 -0.45 37.88 15.73
CA ASP A 18 -0.45 36.67 16.56
C ASP A 18 -0.70 35.44 15.65
N ILE A 19 0.42 34.83 15.24
CA ILE A 19 0.40 33.70 14.29
C ILE A 19 1.15 32.50 14.85
N ARG A 20 0.66 31.30 14.51
CA ARG A 20 1.39 30.06 14.64
C ARG A 20 2.02 29.71 13.29
N LEU A 21 3.35 29.71 13.24
CA LEU A 21 4.09 29.38 12.03
C LEU A 21 4.33 27.87 11.94
N ILE A 22 3.89 27.26 10.86
CA ILE A 22 4.15 25.85 10.54
C ILE A 22 4.77 25.82 9.15
N THR A 23 5.97 25.26 9.05
CA THR A 23 6.70 25.15 7.78
C THR A 23 6.95 23.68 7.45
N ALA A 24 6.99 23.34 6.17
CA ALA A 24 7.31 22.01 5.71
C ALA A 24 8.21 22.06 4.47
N THR A 25 9.14 21.14 4.39
CA THR A 25 10.02 20.97 3.24
C THR A 25 10.39 19.50 3.08
N SER A 26 10.61 19.08 1.85
CA SER A 26 11.20 17.77 1.51
C SER A 26 12.71 17.84 1.27
N ARG A 27 13.30 19.04 1.32
CA ARG A 27 14.72 19.25 1.05
C ARG A 27 15.52 19.20 2.33
N ASN A 28 16.79 18.74 2.23
CA ASN A 28 17.75 18.86 3.32
C ASN A 28 18.23 20.31 3.41
N LEU A 29 17.73 21.06 4.41
CA LEU A 29 18.06 22.47 4.58
C LEU A 29 19.50 22.67 5.05
N GLU A 30 20.07 21.74 5.79
CA GLU A 30 21.46 21.78 6.25
C GLU A 30 22.42 21.74 5.06
N GLN A 31 22.19 20.81 4.13
CA GLN A 31 22.95 20.74 2.88
C GLN A 31 22.78 22.01 2.04
N LEU A 32 21.57 22.57 1.97
CA LEU A 32 21.33 23.81 1.22
C LEU A 32 22.02 25.03 1.85
N MET A 33 22.23 25.04 3.17
CA MET A 33 23.02 26.05 3.86
C MET A 33 24.50 25.94 3.48
N GLU A 34 25.06 24.71 3.52
CA GLU A 34 26.44 24.46 3.10
C GLU A 34 26.70 24.89 1.63
N GLU A 35 25.71 24.67 0.76
CA GLU A 35 25.74 25.11 -0.64
C GLU A 35 25.47 26.62 -0.82
N GLY A 36 25.21 27.36 0.25
CA GLY A 36 24.88 28.81 0.18
C GLY A 36 23.51 29.11 -0.44
N LYS A 37 22.66 28.09 -0.65
CA LYS A 37 21.32 28.22 -1.28
C LYS A 37 20.20 28.51 -0.28
N PHE A 38 20.47 28.40 1.02
CA PHE A 38 19.54 28.70 2.09
C PHE A 38 20.24 29.49 3.18
N ARG A 39 19.60 30.54 3.69
CA ARG A 39 20.21 31.42 4.69
C ARG A 39 20.20 30.74 6.06
N GLU A 40 21.33 30.80 6.74
CA GLU A 40 21.54 30.22 8.06
C GLU A 40 20.65 30.89 9.12
N ASP A 41 20.53 32.22 9.08
CA ASP A 41 19.69 32.98 10.02
C ASP A 41 18.19 32.58 9.90
N LEU A 42 17.73 32.31 8.70
CA LEU A 42 16.37 31.85 8.46
C LEU A 42 16.15 30.43 8.95
N TYR A 43 17.13 29.54 8.75
CA TYR A 43 17.07 28.16 9.24
C TYR A 43 16.85 28.12 10.75
N TYR A 44 17.68 28.81 11.55
CA TYR A 44 17.55 28.79 13.01
C TYR A 44 16.25 29.43 13.52
N ARG A 45 15.64 30.35 12.77
CA ARG A 45 14.34 30.94 13.12
C ARG A 45 13.18 30.01 12.81
N LEU A 46 13.27 29.14 11.79
CA LEU A 46 12.24 28.17 11.40
C LEU A 46 12.37 26.85 12.13
N SER A 47 13.60 26.39 12.40
CA SER A 47 13.89 25.07 12.96
C SER A 47 13.93 25.06 14.50
N VAL A 48 12.99 25.77 15.14
CA VAL A 48 12.87 25.79 16.60
C VAL A 48 12.40 24.43 17.15
N PHE A 49 11.48 23.79 16.46
CA PHE A 49 10.95 22.46 16.81
C PHE A 49 10.82 21.60 15.56
N PRO A 50 11.90 20.94 15.12
CA PRO A 50 11.87 20.12 13.93
C PRO A 50 11.12 18.81 14.18
N ILE A 51 10.25 18.46 13.25
CA ILE A 51 9.53 17.17 13.24
C ILE A 51 9.96 16.39 11.99
N HIS A 52 10.71 15.33 12.19
CA HIS A 52 11.12 14.45 11.10
C HIS A 52 10.05 13.40 10.82
N LEU A 53 9.48 13.43 9.63
CA LEU A 53 8.54 12.40 9.17
C LEU A 53 9.30 11.29 8.45
N PRO A 54 9.33 10.06 8.99
CA PRO A 54 9.99 8.96 8.31
C PRO A 54 9.30 8.61 7.00
N ALA A 55 10.07 8.13 6.02
CA ALA A 55 9.52 7.62 4.78
C ALA A 55 8.59 6.42 5.03
N LEU A 56 7.62 6.19 4.13
CA LEU A 56 6.61 5.15 4.29
C LEU A 56 7.22 3.75 4.39
N CYS A 57 8.33 3.50 3.69
CA CYS A 57 9.09 2.24 3.79
C CYS A 57 9.64 1.94 5.20
N ASN A 58 9.85 2.97 6.03
CA ASN A 58 10.33 2.85 7.41
C ASN A 58 9.20 2.73 8.45
N ARG A 59 7.94 2.84 8.01
CA ARG A 59 6.74 2.68 8.84
C ARG A 59 5.73 1.75 8.16
N ARG A 60 6.19 0.52 7.93
CA ARG A 60 5.43 -0.49 7.17
C ARG A 60 4.07 -0.82 7.77
N SER A 61 3.92 -0.72 9.10
CA SER A 61 2.62 -0.89 9.79
C SER A 61 1.54 0.05 9.26
N ASP A 62 1.93 1.25 8.81
CA ASP A 62 0.99 2.27 8.36
C ASP A 62 0.49 2.00 6.93
N ILE A 63 1.23 1.19 6.14
CA ILE A 63 0.88 0.93 4.73
C ILE A 63 -0.51 0.32 4.63
N MET A 64 -0.83 -0.68 5.45
CA MET A 64 -2.15 -1.32 5.41
C MET A 64 -3.25 -0.41 5.88
N LEU A 65 -3.04 0.32 6.98
CA LEU A 65 -4.02 1.28 7.51
C LEU A 65 -4.35 2.37 6.48
N LEU A 66 -3.32 2.88 5.79
CA LEU A 66 -3.50 3.87 4.73
C LEU A 66 -4.17 3.27 3.49
N ALA A 67 -3.80 2.05 3.09
CA ALA A 67 -4.41 1.37 1.95
C ALA A 67 -5.91 1.12 2.18
N GLU A 68 -6.31 0.66 3.37
CA GLU A 68 -7.70 0.48 3.74
C GLU A 68 -8.47 1.80 3.78
N HIS A 69 -7.87 2.84 4.37
CA HIS A 69 -8.45 4.19 4.36
C HIS A 69 -8.69 4.72 2.94
N PHE A 70 -7.70 4.58 2.04
CA PHE A 70 -7.84 5.00 0.66
C PHE A 70 -8.83 4.13 -0.12
N LEU A 71 -8.88 2.82 0.16
CA LEU A 71 -9.91 1.95 -0.40
C LEU A 71 -11.30 2.46 -0.06
N GLU A 72 -11.60 2.70 1.21
CA GLU A 72 -12.91 3.23 1.64
C GLU A 72 -13.21 4.60 1.03
N LYS A 73 -12.22 5.49 0.97
CA LYS A 73 -12.35 6.83 0.36
C LYS A 73 -12.75 6.72 -1.10
N PHE A 74 -12.02 5.94 -1.91
CA PHE A 74 -12.24 5.85 -3.34
C PHE A 74 -13.44 4.98 -3.72
N VAL A 75 -13.78 3.97 -2.93
CA VAL A 75 -15.03 3.21 -3.07
C VAL A 75 -16.24 4.13 -2.96
N ARG A 76 -16.24 5.09 -2.02
CA ARG A 76 -17.29 6.10 -1.91
C ARG A 76 -17.29 7.08 -3.09
N ILE A 77 -16.12 7.63 -3.44
CA ILE A 77 -16.00 8.65 -4.49
C ILE A 77 -16.45 8.10 -5.85
N HIS A 78 -16.01 6.89 -6.19
CA HIS A 78 -16.28 6.29 -7.51
C HIS A 78 -17.51 5.38 -7.52
N ASN A 79 -18.26 5.34 -6.41
CA ASN A 79 -19.47 4.51 -6.25
C ASN A 79 -19.24 3.04 -6.64
N ARG A 80 -18.13 2.46 -6.17
CA ARG A 80 -17.75 1.06 -6.42
C ARG A 80 -18.18 0.17 -5.25
N LYS A 81 -18.25 -1.14 -5.46
CA LYS A 81 -18.62 -2.14 -4.44
C LYS A 81 -17.43 -3.05 -4.10
N ILE A 82 -16.28 -2.47 -3.78
CA ILE A 82 -15.08 -3.24 -3.42
C ILE A 82 -15.06 -3.39 -1.90
N VAL A 83 -14.89 -4.61 -1.42
CA VAL A 83 -15.00 -4.96 0.01
C VAL A 83 -13.64 -5.25 0.63
N ARG A 84 -12.66 -5.72 -0.15
CA ARG A 84 -11.37 -6.16 0.38
C ARG A 84 -10.24 -6.08 -0.65
N ILE A 85 -9.02 -6.18 -0.13
CA ILE A 85 -7.78 -6.34 -0.90
C ILE A 85 -7.36 -7.81 -0.80
N SER A 86 -6.96 -8.44 -1.90
CA SER A 86 -6.48 -9.83 -1.90
C SER A 86 -5.12 -9.95 -1.19
N THR A 87 -4.84 -11.13 -0.63
CA THR A 87 -3.55 -11.37 0.06
C THR A 87 -2.32 -11.13 -0.84
N PRO A 88 -2.30 -11.54 -2.11
CA PRO A 88 -1.21 -11.20 -3.01
C PRO A 88 -1.04 -9.70 -3.21
N ALA A 89 -2.14 -8.94 -3.36
CA ALA A 89 -2.07 -7.48 -3.47
C ALA A 89 -1.53 -6.84 -2.19
N ILE A 90 -1.94 -7.31 -1.01
CA ILE A 90 -1.39 -6.88 0.28
C ILE A 90 0.13 -7.11 0.33
N ASN A 91 0.59 -8.29 -0.06
CA ASN A 91 2.01 -8.61 -0.06
C ASN A 91 2.81 -7.69 -0.99
N MET A 92 2.27 -7.36 -2.17
CA MET A 92 2.88 -6.40 -3.08
C MET A 92 2.96 -4.99 -2.48
N LEU A 93 1.87 -4.50 -1.87
CA LEU A 93 1.83 -3.20 -1.20
C LEU A 93 2.85 -3.12 -0.05
N MET A 94 3.00 -4.20 0.74
CA MET A 94 3.93 -4.26 1.88
C MET A 94 5.39 -4.40 1.45
N ALA A 95 5.67 -5.02 0.30
CA ALA A 95 7.02 -5.24 -0.22
C ALA A 95 7.60 -4.01 -0.93
N TYR A 96 6.77 -3.12 -1.44
CA TYR A 96 7.20 -1.97 -2.24
C TYR A 96 7.79 -0.84 -1.39
N HIS A 97 8.76 -0.09 -1.96
CA HIS A 97 9.53 0.94 -1.22
C HIS A 97 8.85 2.30 -1.11
N TRP A 98 7.84 2.56 -1.90
CA TRP A 98 7.06 3.79 -1.89
C TRP A 98 7.91 5.07 -2.01
N PRO A 99 8.67 5.28 -3.09
CA PRO A 99 9.49 6.48 -3.26
C PRO A 99 8.66 7.76 -3.23
N GLY A 100 7.43 7.75 -3.75
CA GLY A 100 6.46 8.83 -3.64
C GLY A 100 5.65 8.83 -2.34
N ASN A 101 6.02 7.98 -1.37
CA ASN A 101 5.41 7.89 -0.05
C ASN A 101 3.86 7.75 -0.10
N VAL A 102 3.15 8.46 0.76
CA VAL A 102 1.68 8.38 0.91
C VAL A 102 0.95 8.80 -0.36
N ARG A 103 1.48 9.79 -1.12
CA ARG A 103 0.84 10.22 -2.38
C ARG A 103 0.86 9.14 -3.45
N GLU A 104 1.95 8.41 -3.55
CA GLU A 104 2.06 7.30 -4.49
C GLU A 104 1.13 6.16 -4.10
N LEU A 105 1.04 5.82 -2.81
CA LEU A 105 0.09 4.84 -2.30
C LEU A 105 -1.36 5.26 -2.57
N GLU A 106 -1.71 6.52 -2.33
CA GLU A 106 -3.03 7.07 -2.61
C GLU A 106 -3.40 6.90 -4.09
N ASN A 107 -2.54 7.36 -5.01
CA ASN A 107 -2.75 7.22 -6.46
C ASN A 107 -2.83 5.75 -6.90
N CYS A 108 -2.02 4.88 -6.29
CA CYS A 108 -2.04 3.44 -6.54
C CYS A 108 -3.39 2.84 -6.17
N MET A 109 -3.93 3.18 -5.00
CA MET A 109 -5.21 2.68 -4.53
C MET A 109 -6.39 3.22 -5.34
N GLU A 110 -6.36 4.49 -5.72
CA GLU A 110 -7.38 5.07 -6.62
C GLU A 110 -7.43 4.34 -7.95
N ARG A 111 -6.27 4.14 -8.59
CA ARG A 111 -6.15 3.39 -9.84
C ARG A 111 -6.66 1.96 -9.68
N ALA A 112 -6.30 1.28 -8.59
CA ALA A 112 -6.74 -0.09 -8.34
C ALA A 112 -8.27 -0.19 -8.20
N VAL A 113 -8.91 0.77 -7.52
CA VAL A 113 -10.37 0.87 -7.41
C VAL A 113 -11.03 1.09 -8.77
N LEU A 114 -10.46 1.94 -9.62
CA LEU A 114 -11.00 2.22 -10.97
C LEU A 114 -10.88 1.02 -11.90
N LEU A 115 -9.77 0.27 -11.82
CA LEU A 115 -9.50 -0.90 -12.68
C LEU A 115 -10.15 -2.19 -12.17
N SER A 116 -10.61 -2.23 -10.93
CA SER A 116 -11.28 -3.42 -10.39
C SER A 116 -12.62 -3.65 -11.08
N THR A 117 -12.84 -4.88 -11.55
CA THR A 117 -14.07 -5.32 -12.20
C THR A 117 -14.99 -6.10 -11.27
N ASP A 118 -14.48 -6.53 -10.14
CA ASP A 118 -15.18 -7.29 -9.09
C ASP A 118 -15.11 -6.58 -7.73
N ASN A 119 -15.52 -7.25 -6.67
CA ASN A 119 -15.57 -6.68 -5.32
C ASN A 119 -14.23 -6.81 -4.56
N VAL A 120 -13.12 -7.09 -5.26
CA VAL A 120 -11.80 -7.36 -4.65
C VAL A 120 -10.71 -6.64 -5.44
N ILE A 121 -9.77 -5.99 -4.76
CA ILE A 121 -8.53 -5.53 -5.40
C ILE A 121 -7.55 -6.69 -5.46
N HIS A 122 -7.20 -7.07 -6.67
CA HIS A 122 -6.21 -8.10 -6.96
C HIS A 122 -4.85 -7.50 -7.31
N GLY A 123 -3.78 -8.33 -7.26
CA GLY A 123 -2.42 -7.90 -7.60
C GLY A 123 -2.32 -7.30 -9.01
N TYR A 124 -3.08 -7.83 -9.98
CA TYR A 124 -3.11 -7.31 -11.35
C TYR A 124 -3.80 -5.95 -11.51
N ASN A 125 -4.57 -5.50 -10.52
CA ASN A 125 -5.14 -4.14 -10.51
C ASN A 125 -4.10 -3.10 -10.06
N LEU A 126 -3.01 -3.53 -9.41
CA LEU A 126 -1.93 -2.66 -8.96
C LEU A 126 -1.02 -2.27 -10.14
N PRO A 127 -0.29 -1.16 -10.05
CA PRO A 127 0.69 -0.76 -11.07
C PRO A 127 1.75 -1.84 -11.33
N PRO A 128 2.26 -1.95 -12.58
CA PRO A 128 3.31 -2.93 -12.91
C PRO A 128 4.56 -2.84 -12.05
N SER A 129 4.91 -1.64 -11.58
CA SER A 129 6.04 -1.42 -10.65
C SER A 129 5.93 -2.21 -9.34
N LEU A 130 4.71 -2.49 -8.87
CA LEU A 130 4.49 -3.32 -7.69
C LEU A 130 4.44 -4.81 -8.04
N GLN A 131 4.08 -5.15 -9.29
CA GLN A 131 3.95 -6.54 -9.73
C GLN A 131 5.30 -7.20 -10.02
N THR A 132 6.30 -6.43 -10.45
CA THR A 132 7.63 -6.95 -10.82
C THR A 132 8.53 -7.31 -9.63
N GLY A 133 8.03 -7.19 -8.40
CA GLY A 133 8.75 -7.69 -7.22
C GLY A 133 10.14 -7.07 -7.02
N GLU A 134 10.35 -5.82 -7.39
CA GLU A 134 11.56 -5.06 -7.04
C GLU A 134 11.63 -4.82 -5.51
N SER A 135 11.59 -5.92 -4.77
CA SER A 135 11.95 -5.96 -3.38
C SER A 135 13.43 -6.32 -3.31
N SER A 136 14.22 -5.32 -3.12
CA SER A 136 15.56 -5.26 -2.59
C SER A 136 16.55 -4.56 -3.52
N GLY A 137 17.14 -3.49 -2.95
CA GLY A 137 18.23 -2.72 -3.47
C GLY A 137 19.37 -3.50 -4.13
N THR A 138 19.15 -3.88 -5.34
CA THR A 138 20.20 -4.24 -6.27
C THR A 138 19.86 -3.59 -7.60
N SER A 139 20.77 -2.77 -8.08
CA SER A 139 20.72 -2.03 -9.33
C SER A 139 19.97 -2.78 -10.42
N ILE A 140 18.90 -2.16 -10.91
CA ILE A 140 18.12 -2.65 -12.03
C ILE A 140 19.02 -2.73 -13.25
N ASN A 141 19.29 -3.94 -13.71
CA ASN A 141 19.68 -4.13 -15.10
C ASN A 141 18.43 -3.84 -15.95
N PRO A 142 18.44 -2.83 -16.84
CA PRO A 142 17.30 -2.49 -17.70
C PRO A 142 16.99 -3.53 -18.78
N GLY A 143 17.36 -4.78 -18.58
CA GLY A 143 17.17 -5.90 -19.50
C GLY A 143 16.39 -7.10 -18.96
N MET A 144 15.95 -7.10 -17.70
CA MET A 144 15.07 -8.16 -17.18
C MET A 144 13.61 -7.70 -17.25
N SER A 145 13.01 -7.78 -18.43
CA SER A 145 11.56 -7.91 -18.56
C SER A 145 11.13 -9.13 -17.77
N ALA A 146 10.22 -8.96 -16.81
CA ALA A 146 9.57 -10.12 -16.19
C ALA A 146 9.03 -10.99 -17.33
N ASP A 147 9.53 -12.22 -17.42
CA ASP A 147 9.14 -13.11 -18.50
C ASP A 147 7.62 -13.31 -18.44
N PHE A 148 6.96 -13.21 -19.59
CA PHE A 148 5.53 -13.44 -19.74
C PHE A 148 5.06 -14.69 -18.99
N THR A 149 5.88 -15.74 -18.98
CA THR A 149 5.63 -16.99 -18.26
C THR A 149 5.50 -16.79 -16.76
N THR A 150 6.37 -15.98 -16.15
CA THR A 150 6.35 -15.68 -14.71
C THR A 150 5.11 -14.88 -14.32
N LEU A 151 4.70 -13.91 -15.14
CA LEU A 151 3.48 -13.13 -14.92
C LEU A 151 2.23 -14.00 -15.02
N VAL A 152 2.16 -14.89 -16.02
CA VAL A 152 1.05 -15.83 -16.18
C VAL A 152 0.98 -16.81 -15.00
N GLU A 153 2.11 -17.36 -14.55
CA GLU A 153 2.16 -18.28 -13.41
C GLU A 153 1.74 -17.60 -12.10
N SER A 154 2.13 -16.35 -11.87
CA SER A 154 1.70 -15.60 -10.69
C SER A 154 0.18 -15.34 -10.69
N PHE A 155 -0.37 -15.00 -11.82
CA PHE A 155 -1.81 -14.79 -12.00
C PHE A 155 -2.61 -16.10 -11.83
N GLU A 156 -2.14 -17.21 -12.44
CA GLU A 156 -2.74 -18.53 -12.26
C GLU A 156 -2.74 -18.98 -10.80
N ARG A 157 -1.63 -18.72 -10.10
CA ARG A 157 -1.51 -19.04 -8.66
C ARG A 157 -2.56 -18.26 -7.85
N GLU A 158 -2.71 -16.97 -8.11
CA GLU A 158 -3.67 -16.13 -7.41
C GLU A 158 -5.10 -16.63 -7.59
N LEU A 159 -5.51 -16.90 -8.82
CA LEU A 159 -6.84 -17.43 -9.14
C LEU A 159 -7.13 -18.76 -8.44
N ILE A 160 -6.16 -19.67 -8.43
CA ILE A 160 -6.32 -20.99 -7.78
C ILE A 160 -6.42 -20.84 -6.26
N VAL A 161 -5.58 -20.00 -5.64
CA VAL A 161 -5.61 -19.76 -4.20
C VAL A 161 -6.92 -19.11 -3.77
N GLU A 162 -7.39 -18.11 -4.49
CA GLU A 162 -8.69 -17.47 -4.21
C GLU A 162 -9.86 -18.44 -4.34
N ALA A 163 -9.85 -19.29 -5.37
CA ALA A 163 -10.87 -20.32 -5.53
C ALA A 163 -10.84 -21.35 -4.40
N LEU A 164 -9.65 -21.78 -3.94
CA LEU A 164 -9.48 -22.71 -2.83
C LEU A 164 -9.93 -22.10 -1.49
N LYS A 165 -9.61 -20.83 -1.22
CA LYS A 165 -10.11 -20.10 -0.05
C LYS A 165 -11.63 -20.01 -0.05
N ALA A 166 -12.22 -19.63 -1.18
CA ALA A 166 -13.67 -19.50 -1.31
C ALA A 166 -14.44 -20.83 -1.22
N THR A 167 -13.76 -21.97 -1.39
CA THR A 167 -14.35 -23.31 -1.35
C THR A 167 -13.83 -24.17 -0.19
N ASN A 168 -13.18 -23.53 0.81
CA ASN A 168 -12.60 -24.20 1.98
C ASN A 168 -11.68 -25.39 1.61
N GLY A 169 -10.81 -25.19 0.63
CA GLY A 169 -9.87 -26.20 0.16
C GLY A 169 -10.47 -27.33 -0.70
N ASN A 170 -11.73 -27.23 -1.11
CA ASN A 170 -12.37 -28.22 -1.98
C ASN A 170 -11.96 -28.01 -3.43
N VAL A 171 -11.00 -28.80 -3.91
CA VAL A 171 -10.43 -28.71 -5.26
C VAL A 171 -11.48 -28.89 -6.36
N ALA A 172 -12.47 -29.80 -6.16
CA ALA A 172 -13.52 -30.04 -7.15
C ALA A 172 -14.48 -28.86 -7.28
N ALA A 173 -14.81 -28.20 -6.17
CA ALA A 173 -15.62 -26.99 -6.15
C ALA A 173 -14.85 -25.79 -6.75
N SER A 174 -13.55 -25.67 -6.46
CA SER A 174 -12.66 -24.67 -7.04
C SER A 174 -12.56 -24.80 -8.56
N ALA A 175 -12.43 -26.02 -9.08
CA ALA A 175 -12.40 -26.25 -10.52
C ALA A 175 -13.70 -25.79 -11.21
N ARG A 176 -14.85 -26.08 -10.62
CA ARG A 176 -16.16 -25.62 -11.14
C ARG A 176 -16.27 -24.10 -11.11
N LYS A 177 -15.80 -23.47 -10.02
CA LYS A 177 -15.82 -22.00 -9.89
C LYS A 177 -14.93 -21.30 -10.92
N LEU A 178 -13.80 -21.91 -11.27
CA LEU A 178 -12.85 -21.39 -12.27
C LEU A 178 -13.23 -21.81 -13.71
N GLY A 179 -14.27 -22.59 -13.90
CA GLY A 179 -14.67 -23.07 -15.25
C GLY A 179 -13.68 -24.03 -15.91
N ILE A 180 -12.83 -24.71 -15.11
CA ILE A 180 -11.80 -25.65 -15.61
C ILE A 180 -12.08 -27.08 -15.12
N SER A 181 -11.51 -28.09 -15.82
CA SER A 181 -11.64 -29.47 -15.40
C SER A 181 -10.82 -29.77 -14.13
N GLN A 182 -11.28 -30.75 -13.32
CA GLN A 182 -10.54 -31.19 -12.13
C GLN A 182 -9.11 -31.66 -12.46
N ARG A 183 -8.89 -32.22 -13.64
CA ARG A 183 -7.58 -32.67 -14.08
C ARG A 183 -6.63 -31.49 -14.29
N ILE A 184 -7.12 -30.40 -14.86
CA ILE A 184 -6.32 -29.18 -15.08
C ILE A 184 -5.97 -28.51 -13.75
N ILE A 185 -6.91 -28.36 -12.83
CA ILE A 185 -6.62 -27.72 -11.55
C ILE A 185 -5.64 -28.53 -10.71
N HIS A 186 -5.76 -29.88 -10.68
CA HIS A 186 -4.79 -30.75 -10.00
C HIS A 186 -3.38 -30.65 -10.58
N TYR A 187 -3.26 -30.61 -11.92
CA TYR A 187 -1.97 -30.40 -12.58
C TYR A 187 -1.34 -29.06 -12.18
N LYS A 188 -2.13 -27.97 -12.21
CA LYS A 188 -1.66 -26.62 -11.87
C LYS A 188 -1.30 -26.50 -10.38
N ILE A 189 -2.10 -27.04 -9.47
CA ILE A 189 -1.81 -27.08 -8.03
C ILE A 189 -0.47 -27.78 -7.78
N LYS A 190 -0.22 -28.93 -8.43
CA LYS A 190 1.04 -29.67 -8.30
C LYS A 190 2.21 -28.89 -8.90
N LYS A 191 2.02 -28.27 -10.07
CA LYS A 191 3.07 -27.46 -10.75
C LYS A 191 3.49 -26.25 -9.92
N ILE A 192 2.52 -25.56 -9.31
CA ILE A 192 2.74 -24.31 -8.56
C ILE A 192 3.11 -24.57 -7.09
N GLY A 193 3.02 -25.82 -6.62
CA GLY A 193 3.37 -26.20 -5.25
C GLY A 193 2.38 -25.71 -4.19
N ILE A 194 1.08 -25.69 -4.51
CA ILE A 194 0.02 -25.30 -3.58
C ILE A 194 -0.47 -26.52 -2.82
N THR A 195 -0.64 -26.41 -1.50
CA THR A 195 -1.19 -27.47 -0.63
C THR A 195 -2.63 -27.12 -0.27
N PRO A 196 -3.66 -27.77 -0.88
CA PRO A 196 -5.07 -27.43 -0.64
C PRO A 196 -5.52 -27.61 0.80
N GLU A 197 -4.84 -28.50 1.55
CA GLU A 197 -5.16 -28.77 2.95
C GLU A 197 -4.97 -27.55 3.87
N TRP A 198 -4.07 -26.65 3.54
CA TRP A 198 -3.86 -25.42 4.34
C TRP A 198 -5.09 -24.53 4.38
N TYR A 199 -5.96 -24.61 3.38
CA TYR A 199 -7.18 -23.82 3.29
C TYR A 199 -8.40 -24.49 3.94
N LYS A 200 -8.26 -25.73 4.48
CA LYS A 200 -9.30 -26.42 5.25
C LYS A 200 -9.30 -26.04 6.73
N GLN A 201 -8.22 -25.48 7.26
CA GLN A 201 -8.00 -25.28 8.70
C GLN A 201 -8.46 -23.92 9.25
N GLU A 202 -8.78 -22.94 8.45
CA GLU A 202 -9.19 -21.60 8.96
C GLU A 202 -10.59 -21.57 9.60
N LEU A 203 -11.38 -22.63 9.54
CA LEU A 203 -12.71 -22.70 10.19
C LEU A 203 -12.72 -23.39 11.56
N SER A 204 -11.60 -23.95 12.02
CA SER A 204 -11.54 -24.71 13.28
C SER A 204 -11.15 -23.88 14.52
N LEU A 205 -10.81 -22.61 14.38
CA LEU A 205 -10.34 -21.75 15.49
C LEU A 205 -11.35 -20.77 16.05
N ILE A 206 -12.63 -20.86 15.66
CA ILE A 206 -13.72 -20.07 16.26
C ILE A 206 -14.71 -21.02 16.98
N HIS A 207 -14.19 -21.88 17.84
CA HIS A 207 -14.95 -22.44 18.96
C HIS A 207 -14.24 -22.03 20.24
N ILE A 208 -14.43 -20.79 20.64
CA ILE A 208 -14.23 -20.35 22.02
C ILE A 208 -15.47 -20.88 22.75
N SER A 209 -15.25 -21.94 23.54
CA SER A 209 -16.19 -22.47 24.51
C SER A 209 -16.66 -21.35 25.45
N GLU A 210 -17.95 -21.07 25.49
CA GLU A 210 -18.57 -20.27 26.55
C GLU A 210 -18.23 -20.87 27.91
N PRO A 211 -17.78 -20.08 28.89
CA PRO A 211 -17.62 -20.58 30.25
C PRO A 211 -19.02 -20.83 30.86
N THR A 212 -19.32 -22.09 31.11
CA THR A 212 -20.44 -22.52 31.95
C THR A 212 -20.34 -21.79 33.31
N ARG A 213 -21.34 -20.99 33.65
CA ARG A 213 -21.54 -20.44 35.00
C ARG A 213 -21.89 -21.59 35.94
N PRO A 214 -21.22 -21.75 37.10
CA PRO A 214 -21.74 -22.58 38.18
C PRO A 214 -22.83 -21.79 38.93
N TYR A 215 -23.79 -22.55 39.43
CA TYR A 215 -24.89 -22.13 40.29
C TYR A 215 -24.45 -21.41 41.56
#